data_6d5dcbcec842f8a2e5a4df635dc38284
#
_entry.id   6d5dcbcec842f8a2e5a4df635dc38284
#
_cell.length_a   1.000
_cell.length_b   1.000
_cell.length_c   1.000
_cell.angle_alpha   90.00
_cell.angle_beta   90.00
_cell.angle_gamma   90.00
#
_symmetry.space_group_name_H-M   'P 1'
#
loop_
_entity.id
_entity.type
_entity.pdbx_description
1 polymer ?
#
loop_
_entity_poly.entity_id
_entity_poly.type
_entity_poly.pdbx_seq_one_letter_code
_entity_poly.pdbx_strand_id
1 'polypeptide(L)'
;MKTWWVAVFCICSPALAQPMAGGVCFPVSQRTGEVGCWIIAHEPVGQLARAQTYWHLDAYPTRDAATSAKGPRGTVVEALGKVWLLSIEDEGWRPSVKGERVAEIGPLPVSAGEQYKAQYMEVVFKPGMTSSTHRHGGPEAWYTLAGETCLETPDGTLIGRAGGQDVIVPGGPPMHLTATGTEQRRALVLILHESAKPASSLAHDWKPKGLCKNL
;
A
#
# COMPACT_ATOMS: atom_id res chain seq x y z
N MET A 1 5.16 -33.66 -56.01
CA MET A 1 5.72 -32.82 -54.88
C MET A 1 4.60 -32.62 -53.90
N LYS A 2 4.65 -33.25 -52.70
CA LYS A 2 3.64 -33.11 -51.63
C LYS A 2 4.18 -32.12 -50.59
N THR A 3 3.59 -30.92 -50.52
CA THR A 3 3.90 -29.89 -49.54
C THR A 3 3.19 -30.21 -48.22
N TRP A 4 3.96 -30.46 -47.17
CA TRP A 4 3.47 -30.63 -45.81
C TRP A 4 3.39 -29.28 -45.12
N TRP A 5 2.21 -28.86 -44.68
CA TRP A 5 2.01 -27.70 -43.84
C TRP A 5 2.18 -28.12 -42.38
N VAL A 6 3.19 -27.60 -41.72
CA VAL A 6 3.37 -27.75 -40.24
C VAL A 6 2.59 -26.63 -39.57
N ALA A 7 1.51 -26.99 -38.91
CA ALA A 7 0.76 -26.06 -38.07
C ALA A 7 1.52 -25.91 -36.72
N VAL A 8 2.08 -24.72 -36.49
CA VAL A 8 2.68 -24.35 -35.20
C VAL A 8 1.54 -23.94 -34.26
N PHE A 9 1.20 -24.83 -33.33
CA PHE A 9 0.31 -24.50 -32.20
C PHE A 9 1.06 -23.66 -31.18
N CYS A 10 0.74 -22.37 -31.11
CA CYS A 10 1.21 -21.50 -30.03
C CYS A 10 0.45 -21.86 -28.74
N ILE A 11 1.08 -22.62 -27.84
CA ILE A 11 0.52 -22.96 -26.54
C ILE A 11 0.70 -21.72 -25.66
N CYS A 12 -0.36 -20.91 -25.52
CA CYS A 12 -0.42 -19.87 -24.48
C CYS A 12 -0.52 -20.59 -23.12
N SER A 13 0.62 -20.74 -22.44
CA SER A 13 0.63 -21.16 -21.04
C SER A 13 -0.01 -20.06 -20.19
N PRO A 14 -0.97 -20.36 -19.31
CA PRO A 14 -1.47 -19.38 -18.36
C PRO A 14 -0.32 -18.91 -17.48
N ALA A 15 -0.10 -17.60 -17.41
CA ALA A 15 0.85 -17.02 -16.49
C ALA A 15 0.34 -17.29 -15.07
N LEU A 16 0.97 -18.23 -14.36
CA LEU A 16 0.71 -18.46 -12.95
C LEU A 16 1.09 -17.18 -12.18
N ALA A 17 0.15 -16.63 -11.43
CA ALA A 17 0.40 -15.52 -10.52
C ALA A 17 1.55 -15.89 -9.57
N GLN A 18 2.66 -15.17 -9.63
CA GLN A 18 3.80 -15.42 -8.75
C GLN A 18 3.57 -14.68 -7.43
N PRO A 19 3.53 -15.38 -6.28
CA PRO A 19 3.56 -14.71 -4.98
C PRO A 19 4.88 -13.97 -4.83
N MET A 20 4.86 -12.81 -4.18
CA MET A 20 6.09 -12.11 -3.83
C MET A 20 6.95 -13.00 -2.93
N ALA A 21 8.23 -13.14 -3.25
CA ALA A 21 9.16 -13.89 -2.42
C ALA A 21 9.17 -13.30 -1.00
N GLY A 22 8.83 -14.11 0.00
CA GLY A 22 8.84 -13.73 1.41
C GLY A 22 7.64 -12.94 1.93
N GLY A 23 6.67 -12.51 1.08
CA GLY A 23 5.39 -11.89 1.51
C GLY A 23 5.49 -10.56 2.25
N VAL A 24 6.64 -9.92 2.24
CA VAL A 24 6.94 -8.65 2.88
C VAL A 24 7.52 -7.68 1.86
N CYS A 25 7.31 -6.38 2.10
CA CYS A 25 7.93 -5.35 1.29
C CYS A 25 9.41 -5.21 1.65
N PHE A 26 10.24 -4.87 0.68
CA PHE A 26 11.68 -4.68 0.86
C PHE A 26 12.04 -3.19 0.98
N PRO A 27 13.12 -2.84 1.69
CA PRO A 27 13.65 -1.48 1.66
C PRO A 27 13.88 -1.00 0.21
N VAL A 28 13.54 0.25 -0.08
CA VAL A 28 13.71 0.83 -1.43
C VAL A 28 15.15 0.76 -1.94
N SER A 29 16.14 0.72 -1.03
CA SER A 29 17.56 0.51 -1.36
C SER A 29 17.86 -0.86 -1.99
N GLN A 30 16.95 -1.84 -1.85
CA GLN A 30 17.04 -3.17 -2.46
C GLN A 30 16.23 -3.28 -3.76
N ARG A 31 15.71 -2.16 -4.25
CA ARG A 31 14.88 -2.13 -5.46
C ARG A 31 15.69 -2.54 -6.69
N THR A 32 15.25 -3.60 -7.37
CA THR A 32 15.87 -4.12 -8.60
C THR A 32 15.01 -3.89 -9.84
N GLY A 33 13.80 -3.31 -9.70
CA GLY A 33 12.87 -3.07 -10.80
C GLY A 33 11.67 -2.24 -10.36
N GLU A 34 10.77 -1.95 -11.29
CA GLU A 34 9.56 -1.18 -10.98
C GLU A 34 8.54 -1.99 -10.19
N VAL A 35 8.34 -3.26 -10.57
CA VAL A 35 7.31 -4.14 -10.00
C VAL A 35 7.77 -4.68 -8.65
N GLY A 36 6.94 -4.48 -7.64
CA GLY A 36 7.22 -4.94 -6.28
C GLY A 36 6.53 -4.08 -5.21
N CYS A 37 6.93 -4.31 -3.98
CA CYS A 37 6.56 -3.51 -2.83
C CYS A 37 7.83 -2.99 -2.14
N TRP A 38 7.95 -1.68 -2.02
CA TRP A 38 9.15 -1.01 -1.55
C TRP A 38 8.87 -0.14 -0.34
N ILE A 39 9.54 -0.39 0.78
CA ILE A 39 9.50 0.49 1.96
C ILE A 39 10.30 1.74 1.63
N ILE A 40 9.60 2.86 1.49
CA ILE A 40 10.17 4.15 1.10
C ILE A 40 10.51 5.03 2.30
N ALA A 41 9.86 4.78 3.46
CA ALA A 41 10.22 5.37 4.74
C ALA A 41 9.62 4.55 5.90
N HIS A 42 10.26 4.62 7.08
CA HIS A 42 9.77 4.03 8.33
C HIS A 42 10.17 4.96 9.48
N GLU A 43 9.21 5.77 9.95
CA GLU A 43 9.46 6.90 10.83
C GLU A 43 8.67 6.81 12.14
N PRO A 44 9.22 7.26 13.26
CA PRO A 44 8.47 7.41 14.49
C PRO A 44 7.43 8.53 14.34
N VAL A 45 6.19 8.24 14.71
CA VAL A 45 5.08 9.21 14.79
C VAL A 45 4.95 9.75 16.22
N GLY A 46 5.35 8.95 17.20
CA GLY A 46 5.21 9.26 18.62
C GLY A 46 3.86 8.88 19.17
N GLN A 47 3.52 9.45 20.31
CA GLN A 47 2.23 9.21 20.97
C GLN A 47 1.11 9.97 20.27
N LEU A 48 0.01 9.28 19.97
CA LEU A 48 -1.20 9.89 19.45
C LEU A 48 -2.16 10.21 20.59
N ALA A 49 -2.53 11.47 20.71
CA ALA A 49 -3.43 11.95 21.76
C ALA A 49 -4.91 11.63 21.47
N ARG A 50 -5.26 11.41 20.21
CA ARG A 50 -6.63 11.14 19.74
C ARG A 50 -6.74 9.76 19.13
N ALA A 51 -7.89 9.11 19.33
CA ALA A 51 -8.21 7.82 18.73
C ALA A 51 -8.52 7.93 17.22
N GLN A 52 -8.74 9.15 16.72
CA GLN A 52 -9.00 9.41 15.30
C GLN A 52 -7.91 10.32 14.75
N THR A 53 -7.21 9.84 13.76
CA THR A 53 -6.16 10.56 13.06
C THR A 53 -6.27 10.27 11.57
N TYR A 54 -5.67 11.11 10.74
CA TYR A 54 -5.76 11.05 9.28
C TYR A 54 -4.38 10.99 8.66
N TRP A 55 -4.28 10.29 7.56
CA TRP A 55 -3.13 10.31 6.68
C TRP A 55 -3.34 11.34 5.58
N HIS A 56 -2.49 12.37 5.54
CA HIS A 56 -2.52 13.42 4.54
C HIS A 56 -1.44 13.19 3.50
N LEU A 57 -1.81 13.31 2.22
CA LEU A 57 -0.93 13.19 1.07
C LEU A 57 -0.91 14.52 0.32
N ASP A 58 0.18 15.24 0.43
CA ASP A 58 0.39 16.50 -0.30
C ASP A 58 1.53 16.34 -1.32
N ALA A 59 1.28 16.70 -2.59
CA ALA A 59 2.29 16.69 -3.63
C ALA A 59 2.98 18.05 -3.74
N TYR A 60 4.30 18.01 -4.01
CA TYR A 60 5.14 19.18 -4.14
C TYR A 60 5.98 19.14 -5.41
N PRO A 61 6.34 20.30 -5.98
CA PRO A 61 7.17 20.36 -7.19
C PRO A 61 8.63 19.94 -6.92
N THR A 62 9.12 20.12 -5.68
CA THR A 62 10.50 19.79 -5.29
C THR A 62 10.56 19.23 -3.88
N ARG A 63 11.63 18.48 -3.59
CA ARG A 63 11.93 17.95 -2.26
C ARG A 63 12.13 19.06 -1.22
N ASP A 64 12.80 20.16 -1.62
CA ASP A 64 13.04 21.29 -0.73
C ASP A 64 11.75 21.99 -0.33
N ALA A 65 10.80 22.15 -1.26
CA ALA A 65 9.48 22.72 -0.95
C ALA A 65 8.71 21.83 0.02
N ALA A 66 8.71 20.50 -0.18
CA ALA A 66 8.09 19.55 0.73
C ALA A 66 8.75 19.55 2.11
N THR A 67 10.09 19.64 2.15
CA THR A 67 10.86 19.67 3.40
C THR A 67 10.57 20.94 4.20
N SER A 68 10.44 22.08 3.54
CA SER A 68 10.09 23.36 4.18
C SER A 68 8.66 23.36 4.73
N ALA A 69 7.78 22.55 4.18
CA ALA A 69 6.38 22.39 4.60
C ALA A 69 6.20 21.37 5.73
N LYS A 70 7.20 20.54 6.00
CA LYS A 70 7.13 19.40 6.89
C LYS A 70 6.87 19.80 8.34
N GLY A 71 5.80 19.23 8.92
CA GLY A 71 5.54 19.26 10.36
C GLY A 71 6.24 18.13 11.13
N PRO A 72 6.05 18.04 12.45
CA PRO A 72 6.70 17.02 13.31
C PRO A 72 6.41 15.58 12.90
N ARG A 73 5.20 15.30 12.40
CA ARG A 73 4.74 13.98 11.95
C ARG A 73 4.69 13.85 10.42
N GLY A 74 5.43 14.71 9.73
CA GLY A 74 5.55 14.70 8.27
C GLY A 74 6.75 13.88 7.82
N THR A 75 6.64 13.20 6.69
CA THR A 75 7.71 12.45 6.03
C THR A 75 7.75 12.83 4.56
N VAL A 76 8.92 13.25 4.06
CA VAL A 76 9.11 13.60 2.66
C VAL A 76 9.70 12.42 1.92
N VAL A 77 9.01 11.96 0.87
CA VAL A 77 9.43 10.84 0.02
C VAL A 77 9.31 11.18 -1.46
N GLU A 78 10.09 10.47 -2.28
CA GLU A 78 9.92 10.43 -3.73
C GLU A 78 9.40 9.06 -4.10
N ALA A 79 8.21 8.99 -4.70
CA ALA A 79 7.55 7.75 -5.06
C ALA A 79 6.58 7.97 -6.22
N LEU A 80 6.44 6.96 -7.09
CA LEU A 80 5.51 6.97 -8.22
C LEU A 80 5.64 8.22 -9.11
N GLY A 81 6.88 8.75 -9.23
CA GLY A 81 7.22 9.90 -10.08
C GLY A 81 6.84 11.27 -9.49
N LYS A 82 6.54 11.36 -8.20
CA LYS A 82 6.19 12.61 -7.50
C LYS A 82 6.98 12.75 -6.20
N VAL A 83 7.10 14.00 -5.74
CA VAL A 83 7.54 14.32 -4.37
C VAL A 83 6.31 14.46 -3.48
N TRP A 84 6.32 13.75 -2.37
CA TRP A 84 5.22 13.71 -1.42
C TRP A 84 5.65 14.21 -0.05
N LEU A 85 4.79 14.98 0.60
CA LEU A 85 4.77 15.15 2.04
C LEU A 85 3.61 14.27 2.57
N LEU A 86 3.97 13.24 3.32
CA LEU A 86 3.06 12.31 3.98
C LEU A 86 2.99 12.68 5.46
N SER A 87 1.81 13.07 5.95
CA SER A 87 1.65 13.54 7.33
C SER A 87 0.57 12.77 8.08
N ILE A 88 0.79 12.50 9.36
CA ILE A 88 -0.17 11.85 10.26
C ILE A 88 -0.67 12.92 11.23
N GLU A 89 -1.83 13.48 10.98
CA GLU A 89 -2.37 14.63 11.70
C GLU A 89 -3.89 14.54 11.88
N ASP A 90 -4.49 15.55 12.52
CA ASP A 90 -5.93 15.67 12.69
C ASP A 90 -6.65 15.91 11.36
N GLU A 91 -7.96 15.66 11.30
CA GLU A 91 -8.82 15.97 10.16
C GLU A 91 -8.66 17.44 9.72
N GLY A 92 -8.59 17.66 8.41
CA GLY A 92 -8.50 18.99 7.83
C GLY A 92 -7.17 19.71 8.02
N TRP A 93 -6.18 19.09 8.67
CA TRP A 93 -4.85 19.68 8.84
C TRP A 93 -4.23 20.10 7.49
N ARG A 94 -3.45 21.19 7.51
CA ARG A 94 -2.72 21.69 6.33
C ARG A 94 -1.28 22.04 6.69
N PRO A 95 -0.32 21.74 5.80
CA PRO A 95 1.07 22.14 5.99
C PRO A 95 1.24 23.67 5.95
N SER A 96 2.30 24.18 6.58
CA SER A 96 2.60 25.61 6.64
C SER A 96 2.90 26.22 5.27
N VAL A 97 3.49 25.46 4.36
CA VAL A 97 3.72 25.81 2.95
C VAL A 97 2.76 24.95 2.11
N LYS A 98 1.89 25.61 1.37
CA LYS A 98 0.84 24.95 0.60
C LYS A 98 1.42 24.12 -0.54
N GLY A 99 1.13 22.81 -0.52
CA GLY A 99 1.24 21.87 -1.64
C GLY A 99 -0.11 21.60 -2.29
N GLU A 100 -0.14 20.71 -3.25
CA GLU A 100 -1.38 20.14 -3.79
C GLU A 100 -1.86 19.02 -2.84
N ARG A 101 -2.97 19.23 -2.12
CA ARG A 101 -3.63 18.16 -1.36
C ARG A 101 -4.22 17.16 -2.33
N VAL A 102 -3.64 15.95 -2.34
CA VAL A 102 -4.06 14.85 -3.22
C VAL A 102 -5.08 13.95 -2.52
N ALA A 103 -4.86 13.64 -1.23
CA ALA A 103 -5.78 12.84 -0.44
C ALA A 103 -5.69 13.14 1.05
N GLU A 104 -6.76 12.84 1.77
CA GLU A 104 -6.88 12.84 3.22
C GLU A 104 -7.65 11.57 3.59
N ILE A 105 -6.95 10.60 4.17
CA ILE A 105 -7.46 9.24 4.40
C ILE A 105 -7.62 9.00 5.90
N GLY A 106 -8.83 8.72 6.32
CA GLY A 106 -9.15 8.49 7.73
C GLY A 106 -10.66 8.45 8.01
N PRO A 107 -11.07 8.35 9.29
CA PRO A 107 -10.17 8.24 10.44
C PRO A 107 -9.47 6.87 10.52
N LEU A 108 -8.18 6.88 10.86
CA LEU A 108 -7.42 5.65 11.10
C LEU A 108 -7.76 5.12 12.49
N PRO A 109 -8.12 3.83 12.64
CA PRO A 109 -8.49 3.24 13.93
C PRO A 109 -7.25 2.98 14.81
N VAL A 110 -6.82 4.01 15.53
CA VAL A 110 -5.69 3.97 16.47
C VAL A 110 -6.15 4.07 17.91
N SER A 111 -5.35 3.57 18.86
CA SER A 111 -5.57 3.68 20.31
C SER A 111 -4.91 4.95 20.82
N ALA A 112 -5.69 5.82 21.49
CA ALA A 112 -5.15 7.02 22.09
C ALA A 112 -4.12 6.68 23.18
N GLY A 113 -3.03 7.42 23.24
CA GLY A 113 -1.98 7.24 24.22
C GLY A 113 -0.89 6.24 23.85
N GLU A 114 -1.09 5.43 22.82
CA GLU A 114 -0.08 4.49 22.32
C GLU A 114 1.00 5.20 21.45
N GLN A 115 2.18 4.60 21.44
CA GLN A 115 3.30 5.04 20.59
C GLN A 115 3.23 4.37 19.22
N TYR A 116 3.31 5.16 18.15
CA TYR A 116 3.19 4.68 16.78
C TYR A 116 4.44 4.93 15.93
N LYS A 117 4.60 4.10 14.92
CA LYS A 117 5.50 4.28 13.78
C LYS A 117 4.70 4.18 12.49
N ALA A 118 5.09 4.98 11.50
CA ALA A 118 4.51 4.94 10.15
C ALA A 118 5.50 4.28 9.19
N GLN A 119 5.10 3.16 8.60
CA GLN A 119 5.81 2.55 7.48
C GLN A 119 5.09 2.92 6.19
N TYR A 120 5.76 3.65 5.32
CA TYR A 120 5.26 4.05 4.01
C TYR A 120 5.84 3.17 2.92
N MET A 121 5.00 2.75 1.97
CA MET A 121 5.39 1.87 0.90
C MET A 121 4.91 2.38 -0.46
N GLU A 122 5.74 2.20 -1.47
CA GLU A 122 5.37 2.24 -2.87
C GLU A 122 5.08 0.82 -3.35
N VAL A 123 3.91 0.60 -3.93
CA VAL A 123 3.49 -0.71 -4.42
C VAL A 123 3.14 -0.63 -5.90
N VAL A 124 3.80 -1.46 -6.69
CA VAL A 124 3.55 -1.60 -8.14
C VAL A 124 3.36 -3.07 -8.46
N PHE A 125 2.13 -3.48 -8.72
CA PHE A 125 1.78 -4.88 -9.00
C PHE A 125 1.16 -5.03 -10.38
N LYS A 126 1.59 -6.05 -11.13
CA LYS A 126 0.89 -6.49 -12.33
C LYS A 126 -0.42 -7.19 -11.96
N PRO A 127 -1.44 -7.16 -12.83
CA PRO A 127 -2.64 -7.98 -12.65
C PRO A 127 -2.30 -9.45 -12.32
N GLY A 128 -3.00 -10.01 -11.34
CA GLY A 128 -2.79 -11.36 -10.84
C GLY A 128 -1.69 -11.52 -9.80
N MET A 129 -0.85 -10.52 -9.54
CA MET A 129 0.12 -10.60 -8.44
C MET A 129 -0.58 -10.56 -7.09
N THR A 130 -0.05 -11.33 -6.14
CA THR A 130 -0.62 -11.47 -4.79
C THR A 130 0.42 -11.17 -3.71
N SER A 131 -0.04 -10.76 -2.53
CA SER A 131 0.76 -10.83 -1.31
C SER A 131 0.79 -12.25 -0.75
N SER A 132 1.73 -12.57 0.14
CA SER A 132 1.53 -13.67 1.09
C SER A 132 0.42 -13.32 2.07
N THR A 133 -0.15 -14.32 2.74
CA THR A 133 -1.08 -14.09 3.85
C THR A 133 -0.33 -13.50 5.02
N HIS A 134 -0.75 -12.33 5.49
CA HIS A 134 -0.08 -11.56 6.52
C HIS A 134 -1.07 -10.77 7.37
N ARG A 135 -0.57 -10.12 8.43
CA ARG A 135 -1.30 -9.18 9.29
C ARG A 135 -0.42 -8.01 9.67
N HIS A 136 -1.06 -6.92 10.12
CA HIS A 136 -0.37 -5.71 10.53
C HIS A 136 -0.52 -5.43 12.03
N GLY A 137 0.49 -4.78 12.62
CA GLY A 137 0.51 -4.36 14.02
C GLY A 137 -0.30 -3.09 14.32
N GLY A 138 -1.05 -2.59 13.36
CA GLY A 138 -1.93 -1.43 13.41
C GLY A 138 -2.64 -1.23 12.08
N PRO A 139 -3.41 -0.14 11.89
CA PRO A 139 -4.17 0.08 10.66
C PRO A 139 -3.29 0.23 9.44
N GLU A 140 -3.80 -0.28 8.31
CA GLU A 140 -3.28 -0.06 6.97
C GLU A 140 -4.23 0.85 6.19
N ALA A 141 -3.68 1.77 5.40
CA ALA A 141 -4.43 2.63 4.49
C ALA A 141 -3.78 2.69 3.12
N TRP A 142 -4.59 2.80 2.04
CA TRP A 142 -4.12 2.84 0.66
C TRP A 142 -4.62 4.07 -0.08
N TYR A 143 -3.69 4.72 -0.78
CA TYR A 143 -4.00 5.65 -1.86
C TYR A 143 -3.64 4.99 -3.19
N THR A 144 -4.65 4.63 -3.99
CA THR A 144 -4.47 3.96 -5.28
C THR A 144 -4.44 4.99 -6.41
N LEU A 145 -3.29 5.10 -7.10
CA LEU A 145 -3.09 6.01 -8.24
C LEU A 145 -3.57 5.40 -9.55
N ALA A 146 -3.42 4.08 -9.71
CA ALA A 146 -3.80 3.34 -10.91
C ALA A 146 -4.11 1.88 -10.57
N GLY A 147 -4.90 1.24 -11.44
CA GLY A 147 -5.28 -0.16 -11.31
C GLY A 147 -6.22 -0.44 -10.15
N GLU A 148 -6.35 -1.71 -9.81
CA GLU A 148 -7.28 -2.19 -8.81
C GLU A 148 -6.65 -3.27 -7.92
N THR A 149 -7.14 -3.36 -6.70
CA THR A 149 -6.75 -4.37 -5.72
C THR A 149 -7.97 -4.92 -5.03
N CYS A 150 -8.05 -6.23 -4.93
CA CYS A 150 -8.95 -6.92 -4.01
C CYS A 150 -8.18 -7.38 -2.79
N LEU A 151 -8.63 -7.00 -1.61
CA LEU A 151 -8.16 -7.50 -0.32
C LEU A 151 -9.17 -8.49 0.22
N GLU A 152 -8.73 -9.71 0.48
CA GLU A 152 -9.52 -10.74 1.16
C GLU A 152 -9.13 -10.81 2.63
N THR A 153 -10.12 -10.79 3.51
CA THR A 153 -10.01 -10.93 4.97
C THR A 153 -10.99 -12.01 5.46
N PRO A 154 -10.94 -12.44 6.73
CA PRO A 154 -11.96 -13.33 7.30
C PRO A 154 -13.39 -12.82 7.14
N ASP A 155 -13.59 -11.49 7.16
CA ASP A 155 -14.90 -10.81 7.13
C ASP A 155 -15.42 -10.55 5.70
N GLY A 156 -14.61 -10.81 4.67
CA GLY A 156 -14.99 -10.61 3.26
C GLY A 156 -13.92 -9.94 2.42
N THR A 157 -14.34 -9.14 1.44
CA THR A 157 -13.42 -8.45 0.53
C THR A 157 -13.59 -6.94 0.58
N LEU A 158 -12.47 -6.23 0.36
CA LEU A 158 -12.42 -4.79 0.12
C LEU A 158 -11.77 -4.55 -1.24
N ILE A 159 -12.28 -3.56 -1.97
CA ILE A 159 -11.75 -3.18 -3.30
C ILE A 159 -11.17 -1.77 -3.23
N GLY A 160 -9.87 -1.66 -3.52
CA GLY A 160 -9.19 -0.38 -3.69
C GLY A 160 -8.89 -0.12 -5.17
N ARG A 161 -9.32 1.03 -5.69
CA ARG A 161 -9.11 1.43 -7.09
C ARG A 161 -8.84 2.92 -7.22
N ALA A 162 -8.22 3.31 -8.31
CA ALA A 162 -8.00 4.72 -8.63
C ALA A 162 -9.33 5.48 -8.71
N GLY A 163 -9.42 6.64 -8.04
CA GLY A 163 -10.64 7.44 -7.96
C GLY A 163 -11.81 6.80 -7.20
N GLY A 164 -11.59 5.63 -6.56
CA GLY A 164 -12.54 4.97 -5.68
C GLY A 164 -12.47 5.47 -4.23
N GLN A 165 -13.20 4.78 -3.35
CA GLN A 165 -13.10 5.04 -1.92
C GLN A 165 -11.74 4.60 -1.38
N ASP A 166 -11.26 5.32 -0.38
CA ASP A 166 -10.07 4.95 0.36
C ASP A 166 -10.27 3.60 1.08
N VAL A 167 -9.22 2.79 1.08
CA VAL A 167 -9.24 1.51 1.80
C VAL A 167 -8.50 1.70 3.11
N ILE A 168 -9.19 1.43 4.21
CA ILE A 168 -8.64 1.40 5.56
C ILE A 168 -8.95 0.03 6.17
N VAL A 169 -7.92 -0.64 6.65
CA VAL A 169 -8.03 -1.97 7.28
C VAL A 169 -7.51 -1.87 8.72
N PRO A 170 -8.25 -2.36 9.71
CA PRO A 170 -7.74 -2.39 11.09
C PRO A 170 -6.55 -3.36 11.21
N GLY A 171 -5.66 -3.08 12.16
CA GLY A 171 -4.60 -4.03 12.51
C GLY A 171 -5.14 -5.29 13.18
N GLY A 172 -4.38 -6.39 13.09
CA GLY A 172 -4.65 -7.66 13.75
C GLY A 172 -5.22 -8.77 12.86
N PRO A 173 -6.33 -8.61 12.13
CA PRO A 173 -6.85 -9.65 11.25
C PRO A 173 -5.87 -10.05 10.15
N PRO A 174 -5.84 -11.34 9.76
CA PRO A 174 -5.07 -11.78 8.60
C PRO A 174 -5.71 -11.29 7.30
N MET A 175 -4.88 -11.09 6.28
CA MET A 175 -5.32 -10.60 4.99
C MET A 175 -4.49 -11.18 3.84
N HIS A 176 -5.06 -11.15 2.64
CA HIS A 176 -4.41 -11.56 1.39
C HIS A 176 -4.84 -10.61 0.27
N LEU A 177 -3.87 -10.02 -0.40
CA LEU A 177 -4.07 -9.04 -1.44
C LEU A 177 -3.87 -9.67 -2.82
N THR A 178 -4.74 -9.31 -3.78
CA THR A 178 -4.62 -9.66 -5.20
C THR A 178 -4.77 -8.38 -6.02
N ALA A 179 -3.81 -8.07 -6.89
CA ALA A 179 -3.98 -7.05 -7.91
C ALA A 179 -4.96 -7.57 -8.97
N THR A 180 -6.11 -6.92 -9.11
CA THR A 180 -7.21 -7.30 -10.02
C THR A 180 -7.30 -6.35 -11.22
N GLY A 181 -8.28 -6.59 -12.10
CA GLY A 181 -8.45 -5.81 -13.32
C GLY A 181 -7.35 -6.06 -14.35
N THR A 182 -7.20 -5.14 -15.31
CA THR A 182 -6.27 -5.27 -16.45
C THR A 182 -5.11 -4.29 -16.41
N GLU A 183 -5.19 -3.28 -15.55
CA GLU A 183 -4.18 -2.24 -15.39
C GLU A 183 -3.22 -2.58 -14.24
N GLN A 184 -1.95 -2.18 -14.39
CA GLN A 184 -0.98 -2.28 -13.32
C GLN A 184 -1.39 -1.43 -12.12
N ARG A 185 -1.50 -2.06 -10.94
CA ARG A 185 -1.75 -1.34 -9.70
C ARG A 185 -0.55 -0.49 -9.32
N ARG A 186 -0.79 0.78 -8.99
CA ARG A 186 0.19 1.73 -8.46
C ARG A 186 -0.41 2.41 -7.24
N ALA A 187 0.19 2.24 -6.09
CA ALA A 187 -0.36 2.76 -4.84
C ALA A 187 0.73 3.20 -3.86
N LEU A 188 0.41 4.21 -3.07
CA LEU A 188 1.07 4.47 -1.80
C LEU A 188 0.28 3.75 -0.69
N VAL A 189 1.02 3.15 0.23
CA VAL A 189 0.45 2.39 1.35
C VAL A 189 1.08 2.88 2.64
N LEU A 190 0.25 3.09 3.65
CA LEU A 190 0.65 3.36 5.02
C LEU A 190 0.31 2.17 5.89
N ILE A 191 1.25 1.71 6.71
CA ILE A 191 0.99 0.91 7.90
C ILE A 191 1.34 1.77 9.11
N LEU A 192 0.32 2.14 9.90
CA LEU A 192 0.49 2.90 11.13
C LEU A 192 0.42 1.94 12.31
N HIS A 193 1.58 1.36 12.69
CA HIS A 193 1.63 0.30 13.69
C HIS A 193 2.09 0.80 15.07
N GLU A 194 1.63 0.13 16.12
CA GLU A 194 2.16 0.33 17.47
C GLU A 194 3.67 0.05 17.47
N SER A 195 4.43 0.92 18.15
CA SER A 195 5.91 0.82 18.15
C SER A 195 6.43 -0.49 18.75
N ALA A 196 5.64 -1.14 19.61
CA ALA A 196 5.96 -2.42 20.22
C ALA A 196 5.64 -3.64 19.32
N LYS A 197 4.92 -3.44 18.21
CA LYS A 197 4.52 -4.50 17.29
C LYS A 197 5.26 -4.36 15.95
N PRO A 198 5.55 -5.45 15.23
CA PRO A 198 6.07 -5.36 13.88
C PRO A 198 5.02 -4.73 12.95
N ALA A 199 5.47 -3.98 11.93
CA ALA A 199 4.56 -3.43 10.92
C ALA A 199 3.77 -4.54 10.22
N SER A 200 4.44 -5.65 9.88
CA SER A 200 3.82 -6.82 9.25
C SER A 200 4.40 -8.11 9.80
N SER A 201 3.59 -9.17 9.80
CA SER A 201 4.00 -10.54 10.09
C SER A 201 3.22 -11.53 9.23
N LEU A 202 3.86 -12.65 8.83
CA LEU A 202 3.16 -13.73 8.13
C LEU A 202 2.08 -14.34 9.01
N ALA A 203 0.95 -14.70 8.40
CA ALA A 203 -0.16 -15.37 9.06
C ALA A 203 -0.32 -16.78 8.50
N HIS A 204 -0.12 -17.80 9.34
CA HIS A 204 -0.21 -19.21 8.98
C HIS A 204 -1.50 -19.88 9.48
N ASP A 205 -2.25 -19.17 10.31
CA ASP A 205 -3.48 -19.61 10.99
C ASP A 205 -4.76 -19.33 10.18
N TRP A 206 -4.63 -18.70 9.01
CA TRP A 206 -5.74 -18.42 8.10
C TRP A 206 -5.31 -18.62 6.64
N LYS A 207 -6.26 -19.07 5.80
CA LYS A 207 -6.07 -19.22 4.36
C LYS A 207 -7.17 -18.46 3.61
N PRO A 208 -6.81 -17.69 2.56
CA PRO A 208 -7.80 -17.01 1.71
C PRO A 208 -8.71 -18.03 1.02
N LYS A 209 -10.00 -17.70 0.91
CA LYS A 209 -11.02 -18.51 0.21
C LYS A 209 -10.96 -18.35 -1.29
N GLY A 210 -10.18 -17.39 -1.79
CA GLY A 210 -10.04 -17.08 -3.21
C GLY A 210 -11.16 -16.20 -3.75
N LEU A 211 -11.77 -15.39 -2.91
CA LEU A 211 -12.87 -14.49 -3.28
C LEU A 211 -12.45 -13.44 -4.33
N CYS A 212 -11.17 -13.13 -4.42
CA CYS A 212 -10.59 -12.16 -5.36
C CYS A 212 -10.22 -12.75 -6.73
N LYS A 213 -10.41 -14.05 -6.98
CA LYS A 213 -9.89 -14.72 -8.19
C LYS A 213 -10.66 -14.41 -9.48
N ASN A 214 -11.90 -13.94 -9.38
CA ASN A 214 -12.78 -13.74 -10.52
C ASN A 214 -13.23 -12.26 -10.68
N LEU A 215 -12.43 -11.35 -10.18
CA LEU A 215 -12.64 -9.91 -10.28
C LEU A 215 -11.77 -9.29 -11.37
#